data_80301f197f2ccf7f253e054576c12ed0
#
_entry.id   80301f197f2ccf7f253e054576c12ed0
#
_cell.length_a   1.000
_cell.length_b   1.000
_cell.length_c   1.000
_cell.angle_alpha   90.00
_cell.angle_beta   90.00
_cell.angle_gamma   90.00
#
_symmetry.space_group_name_H-M   'P 1'
#
loop_
_entity.id
_entity.type
_entity.pdbx_description
1 polymer ?
#
loop_
_entity_poly.entity_id
_entity_poly.type
_entity_poly.pdbx_seq_one_letter_code
_entity_poly.pdbx_strand_id
1 'polypeptide(L)'
;MIIIDNFIKDLDFLKKIEVNEDFWRGGYSWYDGWWGQKASNLREELIEMLWAENSPHPSVHTAGFEHWTHTFDYTNVQTKLDREWALSLHFDKDEKLCADENRFVSPLIGTVFYPCREIDELQGGMLYHWEKFPPQRAQDNGLFWPEEEPEIIKPKFNRLIIFDAGCLHGVSKIISGRRRAIAINLWDKKPTEFND
;
A
#
# COMPACT_ATOMS: atom_id res chain seq x y z
N MET A 1 3.49 -13.56 3.16
CA MET A 1 3.30 -12.21 3.78
C MET A 1 4.09 -12.08 5.07
N ILE A 2 4.54 -10.86 5.46
CA ILE A 2 5.24 -10.55 6.71
C ILE A 2 4.46 -9.46 7.44
N ILE A 3 4.19 -9.65 8.74
CA ILE A 3 3.47 -8.68 9.59
C ILE A 3 4.33 -8.36 10.80
N ILE A 4 4.61 -7.07 11.03
CA ILE A 4 5.44 -6.61 12.14
C ILE A 4 4.66 -5.55 12.94
N ASP A 5 4.39 -5.83 14.21
CA ASP A 5 3.74 -4.90 15.13
C ASP A 5 4.76 -4.03 15.86
N ASN A 6 4.37 -2.80 16.20
CA ASN A 6 5.20 -1.82 16.90
C ASN A 6 6.54 -1.58 16.19
N PHE A 7 6.49 -1.44 14.87
CA PHE A 7 7.66 -1.38 14.02
C PHE A 7 8.49 -0.11 14.30
N ILE A 8 7.89 1.07 14.20
CA ILE A 8 8.56 2.36 14.47
C ILE A 8 8.67 2.56 16.00
N LYS A 9 9.89 2.78 16.49
CA LYS A 9 10.13 3.03 17.92
C LYS A 9 9.99 4.50 18.31
N ASP A 10 10.21 5.41 17.36
CA ASP A 10 10.01 6.85 17.54
C ASP A 10 8.52 7.20 17.45
N LEU A 11 7.85 7.20 18.59
CA LEU A 11 6.42 7.53 18.69
C LEU A 11 6.14 9.02 18.46
N ASP A 12 7.11 9.90 18.69
CA ASP A 12 6.96 11.33 18.39
C ASP A 12 6.96 11.57 16.87
N PHE A 13 7.71 10.79 16.11
CA PHE A 13 7.64 10.80 14.65
C PHE A 13 6.25 10.34 14.16
N LEU A 14 5.70 9.27 14.71
CA LEU A 14 4.33 8.83 14.35
C LEU A 14 3.28 9.90 14.66
N LYS A 15 3.43 10.59 15.79
CA LYS A 15 2.54 11.70 16.14
C LYS A 15 2.64 12.88 15.17
N LYS A 16 3.84 13.19 14.66
CA LYS A 16 4.00 14.22 13.60
C LYS A 16 3.24 13.81 12.33
N ILE A 17 3.32 12.55 11.92
CA ILE A 17 2.57 12.02 10.77
C ILE A 17 1.07 12.15 10.99
N GLU A 18 0.58 11.75 12.18
CA GLU A 18 -0.85 11.71 12.49
C GLU A 18 -1.51 13.08 12.33
N VAL A 19 -0.83 14.18 12.75
CA VAL A 19 -1.34 15.55 12.72
C VAL A 19 -0.98 16.34 11.46
N ASN A 20 -0.14 15.80 10.60
CA ASN A 20 0.31 16.49 9.38
C ASN A 20 -0.68 16.27 8.24
N GLU A 21 -1.47 17.29 7.93
CA GLU A 21 -2.45 17.19 6.84
C GLU A 21 -1.82 16.98 5.47
N ASP A 22 -0.65 17.55 5.21
CA ASP A 22 0.03 17.43 3.91
C ASP A 22 0.52 16.01 3.67
N PHE A 23 0.88 15.28 4.73
CA PHE A 23 1.18 13.84 4.65
C PHE A 23 0.00 13.05 4.07
N TRP A 24 -1.24 13.42 4.44
CA TRP A 24 -2.46 12.73 4.04
C TRP A 24 -3.08 13.25 2.74
N ARG A 25 -2.59 14.37 2.22
CA ARG A 25 -3.00 14.93 0.93
C ARG A 25 -2.11 14.41 -0.19
N GLY A 26 -2.72 14.21 -1.34
CA GLY A 26 -2.01 13.89 -2.56
C GLY A 26 -2.16 12.46 -3.01
N GLY A 27 -1.90 12.26 -4.28
CA GLY A 27 -1.97 10.99 -4.98
C GLY A 27 -0.65 10.22 -4.94
N TYR A 28 -0.44 9.46 -5.99
CA TYR A 28 0.78 8.71 -6.21
C TYR A 28 1.98 9.65 -6.33
N SER A 29 3.08 9.25 -5.71
CA SER A 29 4.35 9.97 -5.73
C SER A 29 5.49 8.97 -5.88
N TRP A 30 6.60 9.45 -6.42
CA TRP A 30 7.81 8.66 -6.59
C TRP A 30 8.93 9.18 -5.71
N TYR A 31 9.68 8.26 -5.10
CA TYR A 31 10.90 8.52 -4.35
C TYR A 31 12.03 7.61 -4.86
N ASP A 32 13.11 8.19 -5.38
CA ASP A 32 14.25 7.44 -5.93
C ASP A 32 15.04 6.65 -4.88
N GLY A 33 14.67 6.80 -3.58
CA GLY A 33 15.35 6.18 -2.45
C GLY A 33 16.55 6.99 -1.96
N TRP A 34 16.98 6.68 -0.74
CA TRP A 34 18.10 7.38 -0.06
C TRP A 34 19.45 7.25 -0.78
N TRP A 35 19.59 6.31 -1.70
CA TRP A 35 20.77 6.18 -2.58
C TRP A 35 20.72 7.16 -3.75
N GLY A 36 19.58 7.68 -4.12
CA GLY A 36 19.39 8.65 -5.19
C GLY A 36 19.32 10.07 -4.67
N GLN A 37 18.53 10.29 -3.62
CA GLN A 37 18.32 11.59 -3.01
C GLN A 37 17.95 11.47 -1.53
N LYS A 38 18.25 12.49 -0.74
CA LYS A 38 17.80 12.54 0.65
C LYS A 38 16.28 12.78 0.70
N ALA A 39 15.62 12.18 1.69
CA ALA A 39 14.21 12.45 1.96
C ALA A 39 13.93 13.94 2.10
N SER A 40 12.90 14.42 1.41
CA SER A 40 12.49 15.82 1.33
C SER A 40 11.20 16.12 2.08
N ASN A 41 10.48 15.08 2.52
CA ASN A 41 9.20 15.19 3.20
C ASN A 41 8.96 13.98 4.13
N LEU A 42 7.93 14.08 4.99
CA LEU A 42 7.64 13.05 5.99
C LEU A 42 7.29 11.67 5.40
N ARG A 43 6.78 11.58 4.16
CA ARG A 43 6.51 10.28 3.53
C ARG A 43 7.82 9.59 3.16
N GLU A 44 8.76 10.32 2.56
CA GLU A 44 10.08 9.82 2.20
C GLU A 44 10.89 9.48 3.45
N GLU A 45 10.85 10.32 4.51
CA GLU A 45 11.47 10.00 5.81
C GLU A 45 10.91 8.69 6.38
N LEU A 46 9.59 8.49 6.31
CA LEU A 46 8.96 7.24 6.75
C LEU A 46 9.43 6.05 5.91
N ILE A 47 9.53 6.19 4.59
CA ILE A 47 10.04 5.13 3.70
C ILE A 47 11.47 4.74 4.10
N GLU A 48 12.34 5.71 4.37
CA GLU A 48 13.69 5.43 4.87
C GLU A 48 13.66 4.66 6.20
N MET A 49 12.82 5.07 7.15
CA MET A 49 12.69 4.36 8.44
C MET A 49 12.13 2.94 8.30
N LEU A 50 11.24 2.70 7.33
CA LEU A 50 10.67 1.38 7.09
C LEU A 50 11.66 0.44 6.38
N TRP A 51 12.51 0.97 5.51
CA TRP A 51 13.28 0.17 4.58
C TRP A 51 14.80 0.24 4.76
N ALA A 52 15.39 1.38 5.16
CA ALA A 52 16.84 1.54 5.17
C ALA A 52 17.57 0.61 6.13
N GLU A 53 17.00 0.34 7.31
CA GLU A 53 17.63 -0.50 8.33
C GLU A 53 17.26 -1.98 8.24
N ASN A 54 16.14 -2.29 7.57
CA ASN A 54 15.53 -3.62 7.64
C ASN A 54 15.49 -4.37 6.31
N SER A 55 16.03 -3.77 5.26
CA SER A 55 16.09 -4.42 3.96
C SER A 55 17.51 -4.99 3.71
N PRO A 56 17.63 -6.23 3.21
CA PRO A 56 18.85 -6.61 2.54
C PRO A 56 19.01 -5.71 1.32
N HIS A 57 19.85 -4.69 1.43
CA HIS A 57 20.16 -3.67 0.43
C HIS A 57 19.30 -3.69 -0.82
N PRO A 58 18.25 -2.89 -0.93
CA PRO A 58 17.44 -2.83 -2.14
C PRO A 58 18.24 -2.37 -3.34
N SER A 59 19.41 -1.78 -3.11
CA SER A 59 20.21 -1.02 -4.07
C SER A 59 20.68 -1.76 -5.31
N VAL A 60 20.69 -3.09 -5.35
CA VAL A 60 21.24 -3.84 -6.49
C VAL A 60 20.19 -4.05 -7.59
N HIS A 61 18.90 -4.03 -7.25
CA HIS A 61 17.80 -4.28 -8.19
C HIS A 61 16.57 -3.40 -7.93
N THR A 62 16.73 -2.28 -7.21
CA THR A 62 15.63 -1.39 -6.85
C THR A 62 15.83 -0.02 -7.49
N ALA A 63 14.81 0.45 -8.24
CA ALA A 63 14.81 1.79 -8.82
C ALA A 63 14.32 2.84 -7.81
N GLY A 64 13.38 2.48 -6.94
CA GLY A 64 12.80 3.41 -5.97
C GLY A 64 11.45 2.94 -5.45
N PHE A 65 10.70 3.89 -4.91
CA PHE A 65 9.45 3.67 -4.21
C PHE A 65 8.33 4.53 -4.81
N GLU A 66 7.29 3.87 -5.29
CA GLU A 66 6.00 4.51 -5.50
C GLU A 66 5.25 4.52 -4.17
N HIS A 67 4.63 5.63 -3.80
CA HIS A 67 3.91 5.71 -2.55
C HIS A 67 2.70 6.63 -2.61
N TRP A 68 1.68 6.30 -1.83
CA TRP A 68 0.46 7.10 -1.69
C TRP A 68 -0.21 6.86 -0.34
N THR A 69 -1.11 7.75 0.04
CA THR A 69 -1.87 7.62 1.28
C THR A 69 -3.35 7.38 1.00
N HIS A 70 -3.97 6.59 1.85
CA HIS A 70 -5.41 6.35 1.84
C HIS A 70 -6.03 6.84 3.14
N THR A 71 -7.09 7.63 3.00
CA THR A 71 -7.99 7.97 4.10
C THR A 71 -9.40 7.52 3.74
N PHE A 72 -9.87 6.49 4.43
CA PHE A 72 -11.22 5.99 4.31
C PHE A 72 -11.93 6.18 5.64
N ASP A 73 -13.08 6.83 5.64
CA ASP A 73 -13.97 6.88 6.77
C ASP A 73 -15.39 6.41 6.39
N TYR A 74 -16.18 6.11 7.40
CA TYR A 74 -17.53 5.62 7.21
C TYR A 74 -18.39 6.57 6.37
N THR A 75 -18.23 7.88 6.53
CA THR A 75 -19.03 8.89 5.82
C THR A 75 -18.67 8.96 4.33
N ASN A 76 -17.41 8.81 3.99
CA ASN A 76 -16.93 8.84 2.60
C ASN A 76 -17.30 7.58 1.82
N VAL A 77 -17.48 6.47 2.50
CA VAL A 77 -17.84 5.17 1.88
C VAL A 77 -19.35 5.02 1.70
N GLN A 78 -20.18 5.63 2.56
CA GLN A 78 -21.65 5.54 2.45
C GLN A 78 -22.24 6.17 1.18
N THR A 79 -21.58 7.17 0.58
CA THR A 79 -22.07 7.83 -0.63
C THR A 79 -21.96 6.96 -1.90
N LYS A 80 -21.29 5.82 -1.81
CA LYS A 80 -21.22 4.81 -2.88
C LYS A 80 -21.88 3.53 -2.41
N LEU A 81 -23.20 3.60 -2.27
CA LEU A 81 -24.09 2.49 -1.91
C LEU A 81 -23.63 1.14 -2.48
N ASP A 82 -23.63 0.11 -1.62
CA ASP A 82 -23.48 -1.32 -1.92
C ASP A 82 -22.11 -1.85 -2.31
N ARG A 83 -21.00 -1.21 -1.90
CA ARG A 83 -19.68 -1.81 -2.09
C ARG A 83 -19.32 -2.68 -0.90
N GLU A 84 -19.05 -3.95 -1.15
CA GLU A 84 -18.41 -4.86 -0.18
C GLU A 84 -16.98 -4.42 0.16
N TRP A 85 -16.39 -3.54 -0.66
CA TRP A 85 -15.00 -3.12 -0.60
C TRP A 85 -14.84 -1.61 -0.47
N ALA A 86 -14.02 -1.17 0.48
CA ALA A 86 -13.56 0.21 0.56
C ALA A 86 -12.51 0.51 -0.54
N LEU A 87 -11.64 -0.47 -0.82
CA LEU A 87 -10.77 -0.51 -1.98
C LEU A 87 -11.04 -1.84 -2.71
N SER A 88 -11.53 -1.76 -3.93
CA SER A 88 -11.88 -2.92 -4.75
C SER A 88 -10.66 -3.85 -4.92
N LEU A 89 -10.94 -5.12 -5.17
CA LEU A 89 -9.89 -6.10 -5.48
C LEU A 89 -9.14 -5.68 -6.75
N HIS A 90 -7.82 -5.70 -6.65
CA HIS A 90 -6.92 -5.28 -7.73
C HIS A 90 -5.54 -5.92 -7.58
N PHE A 91 -4.71 -5.68 -8.56
CA PHE A 91 -3.29 -5.97 -8.58
C PHE A 91 -2.56 -4.64 -8.74
N ASP A 92 -1.49 -4.43 -7.99
CA ASP A 92 -0.64 -3.28 -8.23
C ASP A 92 0.21 -3.53 -9.48
N LYS A 93 0.24 -2.55 -10.36
CA LYS A 93 0.93 -2.62 -11.64
C LYS A 93 1.28 -1.24 -12.16
N ASP A 94 2.17 -1.18 -13.14
CA ASP A 94 2.37 0.01 -13.97
C ASP A 94 1.11 0.26 -14.81
N GLU A 95 0.22 1.12 -14.30
CA GLU A 95 -1.10 1.38 -14.90
C GLU A 95 -0.98 1.96 -16.31
N LYS A 96 -0.03 2.88 -16.51
CA LYS A 96 0.19 3.50 -17.83
C LYS A 96 0.72 2.49 -18.83
N LEU A 97 1.69 1.68 -18.47
CA LEU A 97 2.24 0.63 -19.33
C LEU A 97 1.17 -0.43 -19.67
N CYS A 98 0.35 -0.78 -18.70
CA CYS A 98 -0.75 -1.71 -18.89
C CYS A 98 -1.79 -1.16 -19.86
N ALA A 99 -2.16 0.12 -19.75
CA ALA A 99 -3.12 0.78 -20.63
C ALA A 99 -2.60 0.97 -22.05
N ASP A 100 -1.34 1.40 -22.19
CA ASP A 100 -0.77 1.79 -23.49
C ASP A 100 -0.29 0.55 -24.29
N GLU A 101 0.26 -0.46 -23.64
CA GLU A 101 0.92 -1.59 -24.28
C GLU A 101 0.30 -2.96 -23.96
N ASN A 102 -0.74 -3.02 -23.13
CA ASN A 102 -1.32 -4.26 -22.60
C ASN A 102 -0.26 -5.16 -21.92
N ARG A 103 0.72 -4.54 -21.27
CA ARG A 103 1.80 -5.21 -20.54
C ARG A 103 1.58 -5.08 -19.05
N PHE A 104 1.60 -6.21 -18.37
CA PHE A 104 1.46 -6.25 -16.91
C PHE A 104 2.85 -6.32 -16.26
N VAL A 105 3.21 -5.28 -15.53
CA VAL A 105 4.44 -5.21 -14.73
C VAL A 105 4.05 -4.80 -13.33
N SER A 106 4.39 -5.64 -12.35
CA SER A 106 4.10 -5.41 -10.94
C SER A 106 5.31 -4.90 -10.18
N PRO A 107 5.11 -4.22 -9.04
CA PRO A 107 6.21 -3.93 -8.12
C PRO A 107 6.83 -5.21 -7.57
N LEU A 108 8.07 -5.11 -7.10
CA LEU A 108 8.77 -6.23 -6.45
C LEU A 108 8.11 -6.61 -5.11
N ILE A 109 7.70 -5.61 -4.36
CA ILE A 109 7.14 -5.76 -3.01
C ILE A 109 6.13 -4.65 -2.78
N GLY A 110 4.97 -5.01 -2.20
CA GLY A 110 4.00 -4.08 -1.65
C GLY A 110 4.14 -3.96 -0.14
N THR A 111 3.85 -2.76 0.36
CA THR A 111 3.91 -2.46 1.77
C THR A 111 2.70 -1.62 2.18
N VAL A 112 2.11 -1.93 3.32
CA VAL A 112 1.10 -1.08 3.96
C VAL A 112 1.52 -0.82 5.40
N PHE A 113 1.48 0.44 5.82
CA PHE A 113 1.78 0.86 7.18
C PHE A 113 0.66 1.71 7.77
N TYR A 114 0.37 1.52 9.05
CA TYR A 114 -0.71 2.20 9.79
C TYR A 114 -0.14 3.10 10.90
N PRO A 115 0.20 4.36 10.62
CA PRO A 115 0.86 5.25 11.59
C PRO A 115 -0.07 5.90 12.61
N CYS A 116 -1.40 5.81 12.47
CA CYS A 116 -2.36 6.56 13.28
C CYS A 116 -3.07 5.68 14.30
N ARG A 117 -3.22 6.18 15.54
CA ARG A 117 -3.85 5.44 16.65
C ARG A 117 -5.35 5.20 16.46
N GLU A 118 -6.05 6.07 15.76
CA GLU A 118 -7.48 5.93 15.47
C GLU A 118 -7.83 4.61 14.76
N ILE A 119 -6.84 3.96 14.15
CA ILE A 119 -7.01 2.68 13.45
C ILE A 119 -7.42 1.54 14.40
N ASP A 120 -7.09 1.63 15.69
CA ASP A 120 -7.41 0.59 16.67
C ASP A 120 -8.91 0.58 17.01
N GLU A 121 -9.64 1.68 16.75
CA GLU A 121 -11.09 1.81 16.92
C GLU A 121 -11.88 1.42 15.66
N LEU A 122 -11.18 1.11 14.57
CA LEU A 122 -11.77 0.78 13.29
C LEU A 122 -12.53 -0.55 13.33
N GLN A 123 -13.73 -0.58 12.76
CA GLN A 123 -14.46 -1.79 12.43
C GLN A 123 -14.54 -1.97 10.90
N GLY A 124 -14.22 -3.15 10.42
CA GLY A 124 -14.02 -3.41 8.99
C GLY A 124 -12.65 -2.95 8.51
N GLY A 125 -12.52 -2.63 7.22
CA GLY A 125 -11.26 -2.12 6.64
C GLY A 125 -10.11 -3.11 6.66
N MET A 126 -10.41 -4.41 6.71
CA MET A 126 -9.42 -5.48 6.66
C MET A 126 -8.70 -5.50 5.32
N LEU A 127 -7.41 -5.78 5.31
CA LEU A 127 -6.67 -6.11 4.11
C LEU A 127 -6.90 -7.58 3.78
N TYR A 128 -7.33 -7.85 2.56
CA TYR A 128 -7.48 -9.18 1.97
C TYR A 128 -6.38 -9.39 0.95
N HIS A 129 -5.71 -10.53 0.99
CA HIS A 129 -4.64 -10.86 0.06
C HIS A 129 -4.68 -12.34 -0.32
N TRP A 130 -4.55 -12.64 -1.61
CA TRP A 130 -4.50 -13.99 -2.18
C TRP A 130 -3.11 -14.28 -2.74
N GLU A 131 -2.22 -14.82 -1.93
CA GLU A 131 -0.80 -15.05 -2.27
C GLU A 131 -0.59 -15.87 -3.56
N LYS A 132 -1.55 -16.70 -3.92
CA LYS A 132 -1.46 -17.60 -5.09
C LYS A 132 -2.31 -17.16 -6.28
N PHE A 133 -2.79 -15.92 -6.27
CA PHE A 133 -3.63 -15.42 -7.35
C PHE A 133 -2.95 -14.28 -8.11
N PRO A 134 -2.00 -14.62 -9.01
CA PRO A 134 -1.31 -13.66 -9.85
C PRO A 134 -2.20 -13.18 -11.02
N PRO A 135 -1.86 -12.06 -11.66
CA PRO A 135 -2.64 -11.45 -12.74
C PRO A 135 -2.95 -12.36 -13.92
N GLN A 136 -2.04 -13.27 -14.24
CA GLN A 136 -2.23 -14.23 -15.36
C GLN A 136 -3.49 -15.08 -15.17
N ARG A 137 -3.83 -15.45 -13.95
CA ARG A 137 -5.07 -16.19 -13.66
C ARG A 137 -6.34 -15.36 -13.90
N ALA A 138 -6.27 -14.04 -13.71
CA ALA A 138 -7.40 -13.16 -13.95
C ALA A 138 -7.66 -12.95 -15.45
N GLN A 139 -6.61 -12.99 -16.30
CA GLN A 139 -6.73 -12.82 -17.74
C GLN A 139 -7.33 -14.05 -18.45
N ASP A 140 -7.05 -15.24 -17.93
CA ASP A 140 -7.42 -16.49 -18.61
C ASP A 140 -8.91 -16.86 -18.44
N ASN A 141 -9.61 -16.34 -17.46
CA ASN A 141 -10.90 -16.89 -17.02
C ASN A 141 -12.05 -15.87 -16.86
N GLY A 142 -11.90 -14.63 -17.23
CA GLY A 142 -12.95 -13.61 -17.03
C GLY A 142 -13.11 -13.22 -15.55
N LEU A 143 -14.32 -12.86 -15.10
CA LEU A 143 -14.63 -12.50 -13.72
C LEU A 143 -14.50 -13.73 -12.80
N PHE A 144 -13.34 -13.94 -12.22
CA PHE A 144 -13.08 -15.06 -11.33
C PHE A 144 -12.81 -14.59 -9.90
N TRP A 145 -13.60 -15.12 -8.96
CA TRP A 145 -13.25 -15.13 -7.55
C TRP A 145 -12.25 -16.25 -7.32
N PRO A 146 -11.16 -16.02 -6.57
CA PRO A 146 -10.27 -17.10 -6.17
C PRO A 146 -11.05 -18.16 -5.38
N GLU A 147 -10.81 -19.43 -5.68
CA GLU A 147 -11.38 -20.53 -4.89
C GLU A 147 -10.68 -20.66 -3.52
N GLU A 148 -9.44 -20.18 -3.46
CA GLU A 148 -8.65 -20.18 -2.24
C GLU A 148 -9.11 -19.06 -1.29
N GLU A 149 -9.11 -19.35 -0.01
CA GLU A 149 -9.37 -18.35 1.04
C GLU A 149 -8.24 -17.31 1.09
N PRO A 150 -8.56 -16.03 1.25
CA PRO A 150 -7.55 -14.99 1.41
C PRO A 150 -6.90 -15.02 2.79
N GLU A 151 -5.69 -14.52 2.89
CA GLU A 151 -5.19 -14.00 4.15
C GLU A 151 -5.93 -12.71 4.49
N ILE A 152 -6.48 -12.63 5.71
CA ILE A 152 -7.26 -11.47 6.18
C ILE A 152 -6.50 -10.82 7.32
N ILE A 153 -6.06 -9.58 7.11
CA ILE A 153 -5.23 -8.87 8.06
C ILE A 153 -5.99 -7.67 8.64
N LYS A 154 -6.13 -7.67 9.98
CA LYS A 154 -6.70 -6.54 10.69
C LYS A 154 -5.72 -5.37 10.72
N PRO A 155 -6.13 -4.13 10.33
CA PRO A 155 -5.34 -2.94 10.59
C PRO A 155 -5.08 -2.77 12.08
N LYS A 156 -3.88 -2.27 12.42
CA LYS A 156 -3.48 -2.00 13.79
C LYS A 156 -2.46 -0.86 13.82
N PHE A 157 -2.52 -0.01 14.84
CA PHE A 157 -1.55 1.06 15.02
C PHE A 157 -0.11 0.53 15.00
N ASN A 158 0.75 1.22 14.25
CA ASN A 158 2.17 0.91 14.11
C ASN A 158 2.45 -0.52 13.63
N ARG A 159 1.57 -1.04 12.74
CA ARG A 159 1.73 -2.32 12.06
C ARG A 159 2.25 -2.09 10.65
N LEU A 160 3.34 -2.77 10.33
CA LEU A 160 3.89 -2.91 8.99
C LEU A 160 3.45 -4.25 8.40
N ILE A 161 2.95 -4.21 7.17
CA ILE A 161 2.60 -5.40 6.37
C ILE A 161 3.44 -5.33 5.10
N ILE A 162 4.15 -6.42 4.78
CA ILE A 162 4.93 -6.59 3.57
C ILE A 162 4.38 -7.80 2.82
N PHE A 163 4.03 -7.64 1.55
CA PHE A 163 3.37 -8.68 0.76
C PHE A 163 3.71 -8.57 -0.73
N ASP A 164 3.31 -9.57 -1.50
CA ASP A 164 3.40 -9.54 -2.97
C ASP A 164 2.24 -8.73 -3.54
N ALA A 165 2.48 -7.47 -3.89
CA ALA A 165 1.49 -6.56 -4.47
C ALA A 165 1.09 -6.94 -5.91
N GLY A 166 1.86 -7.79 -6.56
CA GLY A 166 1.51 -8.42 -7.84
C GLY A 166 0.42 -9.49 -7.70
N CYS A 167 0.00 -9.85 -6.48
CA CYS A 167 -1.11 -10.74 -6.22
C CYS A 167 -2.40 -9.98 -5.90
N LEU A 168 -3.55 -10.65 -6.09
CA LEU A 168 -4.86 -10.04 -5.86
C LEU A 168 -5.00 -9.60 -4.40
N HIS A 169 -5.39 -8.35 -4.20
CA HIS A 169 -5.64 -7.82 -2.86
C HIS A 169 -6.69 -6.70 -2.87
N GLY A 170 -7.14 -6.31 -1.68
CA GLY A 170 -8.11 -5.23 -1.53
C GLY A 170 -8.43 -4.95 -0.06
N VAL A 171 -9.30 -3.97 0.19
CA VAL A 171 -9.70 -3.56 1.54
C VAL A 171 -11.19 -3.70 1.71
N SER A 172 -11.62 -4.46 2.71
CA SER A 172 -13.04 -4.65 3.00
C SER A 172 -13.73 -3.35 3.40
N LYS A 173 -15.05 -3.37 3.35
CA LYS A 173 -15.91 -2.25 3.76
C LYS A 173 -15.56 -1.73 5.15
N ILE A 174 -15.56 -0.41 5.31
CA ILE A 174 -15.51 0.26 6.61
C ILE A 174 -16.91 0.25 7.22
N ILE A 175 -17.02 -0.27 8.44
CA ILE A 175 -18.28 -0.32 9.20
C ILE A 175 -18.38 0.89 10.12
N SER A 176 -17.28 1.23 10.80
CA SER A 176 -17.17 2.43 11.62
C SER A 176 -15.71 2.84 11.81
N GLY A 177 -15.48 4.09 12.18
CA GLY A 177 -14.14 4.64 12.40
C GLY A 177 -13.48 5.13 11.11
N ARG A 178 -12.17 5.41 11.21
CA ARG A 178 -11.37 5.94 10.10
C ARG A 178 -10.15 5.06 9.87
N ARG A 179 -9.90 4.70 8.61
CA ARG A 179 -8.72 3.98 8.18
C ARG A 179 -7.78 4.93 7.46
N ARG A 180 -6.65 5.25 8.08
CA ARG A 180 -5.53 5.95 7.44
C ARG A 180 -4.35 5.00 7.30
N ALA A 181 -3.84 4.88 6.09
CA ALA A 181 -2.70 4.04 5.76
C ALA A 181 -1.83 4.71 4.70
N ILE A 182 -0.55 4.41 4.71
CA ILE A 182 0.33 4.66 3.59
C ILE A 182 0.63 3.32 2.91
N ALA A 183 0.51 3.29 1.59
CA ALA A 183 0.95 2.21 0.74
C ALA A 183 2.28 2.60 0.08
N ILE A 184 3.18 1.65 -0.04
CA ILE A 184 4.52 1.84 -0.60
C ILE A 184 4.87 0.62 -1.42
N ASN A 185 5.10 0.81 -2.69
CA ASN A 185 5.53 -0.21 -3.63
C ASN A 185 7.01 -0.02 -3.97
N LEU A 186 7.78 -1.08 -3.81
CA LEU A 186 9.18 -1.15 -4.20
C LEU A 186 9.27 -1.65 -5.64
N TRP A 187 9.97 -0.91 -6.51
CA TRP A 187 10.08 -1.22 -7.93
C TRP A 187 11.53 -1.45 -8.36
N ASP A 188 11.75 -2.39 -9.30
CA ASP A 188 13.04 -2.59 -9.97
C ASP A 188 13.27 -1.61 -11.12
N LYS A 189 12.18 -1.02 -11.63
CA LYS A 189 12.18 -0.01 -12.68
C LYS A 189 11.10 1.04 -12.36
N LYS A 190 11.43 2.31 -12.55
CA LYS A 190 10.50 3.42 -12.37
C LYS A 190 9.25 3.22 -13.24
N PRO A 191 8.03 3.23 -12.67
CA PRO A 191 6.80 3.10 -13.44
C PRO A 191 6.66 4.19 -14.50
N THR A 192 6.00 3.84 -15.60
CA THR A 192 5.92 4.67 -16.82
C THR A 192 5.29 6.04 -16.57
N GLU A 193 4.35 6.14 -15.62
CA GLU A 193 3.69 7.41 -15.28
C GLU A 193 4.62 8.45 -14.63
N PHE A 194 5.75 8.01 -14.06
CA PHE A 194 6.76 8.89 -13.45
C PHE A 194 7.96 9.18 -14.37
N ASN A 195 7.96 8.67 -15.61
CA ASN A 195 8.98 8.98 -16.61
C ASN A 195 8.49 10.18 -17.42
N ASP A 196 8.92 11.37 -17.09
CA ASP A 196 8.78 12.58 -17.93
C ASP A 196 9.80 12.61 -19.06
#